data_09106c4a82f1a90c5efe07f1cc38297e
#
_entry.id   09106c4a82f1a90c5efe07f1cc38297e
#
_cell.length_a   1.000
_cell.length_b   1.000
_cell.length_c   1.000
_cell.angle_alpha   90.00
_cell.angle_beta   90.00
_cell.angle_gamma   90.00
#
_symmetry.space_group_name_H-M   'P 1'
#
loop_
_entity.id
_entity.type
_entity.pdbx_description
1 polymer ?
#
loop_
_entity_poly.entity_id
_entity_poly.type
_entity_poly.pdbx_seq_one_letter_code
_entity_poly.pdbx_strand_id
1 'polypeptide(L)'
;MALPFILGAYASHPAPELEADYYRLLADQPWVSGVEIPYPGQLATQGDVLAGHLAAHWDFNTITAIPGTMQNVWKNENFGLASPDEGGRAAALDFTSALRDALAALCERAG
;
A
#
# COMPACT_ATOMS: atom_id res chain seq x y z
N MET A 1 -10.08 8.87 -24.29
CA MET A 1 -9.56 8.90 -22.91
C MET A 1 -8.78 7.61 -22.63
N ALA A 2 -7.56 7.74 -22.18
CA ALA A 2 -6.77 6.59 -21.81
C ALA A 2 -7.22 6.04 -20.44
N LEU A 3 -7.24 4.73 -20.30
CA LEU A 3 -7.52 4.10 -19.02
C LEU A 3 -6.29 4.27 -18.10
N PRO A 4 -6.50 4.56 -16.81
CA PRO A 4 -5.39 4.58 -15.87
C PRO A 4 -4.81 3.17 -15.71
N PHE A 5 -3.49 3.09 -15.62
CA PHE A 5 -2.77 1.83 -15.39
C PHE A 5 -2.01 1.91 -14.06
N ILE A 6 -2.36 1.05 -13.12
CA ILE A 6 -1.75 0.99 -11.80
C ILE A 6 -0.86 -0.24 -11.74
N LEU A 7 0.44 -0.03 -11.51
CA LEU A 7 1.42 -1.11 -11.50
C LEU A 7 1.62 -1.66 -10.09
N GLY A 8 1.56 -2.98 -9.95
CA GLY A 8 1.88 -3.66 -8.69
C GLY A 8 3.38 -3.68 -8.45
N ALA A 9 3.94 -2.58 -8.00
CA ALA A 9 5.39 -2.39 -7.88
C ALA A 9 6.05 -3.37 -6.91
N TYR A 10 5.31 -3.90 -5.95
CA TYR A 10 5.85 -4.83 -4.95
C TYR A 10 6.32 -6.16 -5.55
N ALA A 11 5.74 -6.60 -6.66
CA ALA A 11 6.10 -7.87 -7.30
C ALA A 11 7.50 -7.84 -7.94
N SER A 12 7.96 -6.66 -8.34
CA SER A 12 9.25 -6.46 -8.98
C SER A 12 10.17 -5.55 -8.18
N HIS A 13 9.89 -5.40 -6.89
CA HIS A 13 10.63 -4.49 -6.01
C HIS A 13 12.09 -4.95 -5.88
N PRO A 14 13.06 -4.07 -6.16
CA PRO A 14 14.47 -4.43 -6.13
C PRO A 14 15.06 -4.38 -4.72
N ALA A 15 16.35 -4.68 -4.61
CA ALA A 15 17.11 -4.47 -3.38
C ALA A 15 17.05 -2.98 -2.97
N PRO A 16 17.13 -2.67 -1.66
CA PRO A 16 16.97 -1.31 -1.17
C PRO A 16 17.86 -0.26 -1.84
N GLU A 17 19.08 -0.61 -2.18
CA GLU A 17 20.03 0.32 -2.82
C GLU A 17 19.63 0.70 -4.25
N LEU A 18 18.74 -0.05 -4.88
CA LEU A 18 18.25 0.21 -6.23
C LEU A 18 16.85 0.83 -6.25
N GLU A 19 16.25 1.02 -5.09
CA GLU A 19 14.85 1.45 -4.97
C GLU A 19 14.60 2.82 -5.62
N ALA A 20 15.48 3.79 -5.39
CA ALA A 20 15.32 5.13 -5.97
C ALA A 20 15.35 5.10 -7.50
N ASP A 21 16.26 4.31 -8.06
CA ASP A 21 16.37 4.16 -9.52
C ASP A 21 15.15 3.44 -10.10
N TYR A 22 14.64 2.45 -9.38
CA TYR A 22 13.45 1.71 -9.78
C TYR A 22 12.22 2.64 -9.89
N TYR A 23 11.95 3.45 -8.86
CA TYR A 23 10.81 4.37 -8.88
C TYR A 23 11.00 5.46 -9.94
N ARG A 24 12.23 5.92 -10.15
CA ARG A 24 12.54 6.89 -11.18
C ARG A 24 12.25 6.33 -12.57
N LEU A 25 12.64 5.08 -12.81
CA LEU A 25 12.34 4.38 -14.06
C LEU A 25 10.83 4.27 -14.29
N LEU A 26 10.07 3.91 -13.25
CA LEU A 26 8.61 3.83 -13.36
C LEU A 26 8.00 5.20 -13.65
N ALA A 27 8.50 6.26 -13.03
CA ALA A 27 8.01 7.61 -13.25
C ALA A 27 8.22 8.09 -14.69
N ASP A 28 9.24 7.57 -15.36
CA ASP A 28 9.56 7.90 -16.76
C ASP A 28 8.63 7.17 -17.76
N GLN A 29 7.85 6.20 -17.31
CA GLN A 29 6.93 5.47 -18.19
C GLN A 29 5.61 6.22 -18.29
N PRO A 30 5.26 6.77 -19.48
CA PRO A 30 4.06 7.61 -19.60
C PRO A 30 2.75 6.84 -19.41
N TRP A 31 2.78 5.52 -19.55
CA TRP A 31 1.59 4.68 -19.39
C TRP A 31 1.29 4.29 -17.94
N VAL A 32 2.21 4.54 -17.01
CA VAL A 32 2.00 4.26 -15.58
C VAL A 32 1.29 5.44 -14.93
N SER A 33 0.10 5.20 -14.38
CA SER A 33 -0.71 6.21 -13.71
C SER A 33 -0.55 6.21 -12.20
N GLY A 34 0.07 5.18 -11.64
CA GLY A 34 0.29 5.02 -10.22
C GLY A 34 0.80 3.64 -9.89
N VAL A 35 1.01 3.38 -8.61
CA VAL A 35 1.48 2.09 -8.11
C VAL A 35 0.53 1.53 -7.05
N GLU A 36 0.47 0.21 -6.97
CA GLU A 36 -0.22 -0.49 -5.90
C GLU A 36 0.77 -0.80 -4.79
N ILE A 37 0.44 -0.37 -3.58
CA ILE A 37 1.32 -0.43 -2.42
C ILE A 37 0.72 -1.40 -1.40
N PRO A 38 1.46 -2.44 -0.97
CA PRO A 38 0.95 -3.38 0.02
C PRO A 38 1.01 -2.80 1.43
N TYR A 39 0.03 -3.13 2.24
CA TYR A 39 0.02 -2.78 3.65
C TYR A 39 0.07 -4.06 4.50
N PRO A 40 0.86 -4.14 5.58
CA PRO A 40 1.62 -3.04 6.20
C PRO A 40 2.94 -2.70 5.49
N GLY A 41 3.79 -3.63 5.19
CA GLY A 41 5.03 -3.44 4.46
C GLY A 41 5.74 -2.11 4.72
N GLN A 42 6.32 -1.57 3.68
CA GLN A 42 7.07 -0.30 3.73
C GLN A 42 6.19 0.89 4.14
N LEU A 43 4.91 0.87 3.79
CA LEU A 43 3.98 1.95 4.16
C LEU A 43 3.92 2.13 5.68
N ALA A 44 3.93 1.03 6.44
CA ALA A 44 3.85 1.08 7.89
C ALA A 44 5.17 1.48 8.56
N THR A 45 6.31 1.11 7.97
CA THR A 45 7.63 1.27 8.61
C THR A 45 8.47 2.40 8.02
N GLN A 46 8.28 2.74 6.77
CA GLN A 46 9.08 3.72 6.04
C GLN A 46 8.22 4.61 5.14
N GLY A 47 7.10 5.09 5.69
CA GLY A 47 6.15 5.91 4.94
C GLY A 47 6.76 7.18 4.34
N ASP A 48 7.70 7.82 5.04
CA ASP A 48 8.37 9.02 4.55
C ASP A 48 9.23 8.72 3.31
N VAL A 49 9.96 7.61 3.35
CA VAL A 49 10.80 7.18 2.22
C VAL A 49 9.91 6.86 1.01
N LEU A 50 8.84 6.11 1.25
CA LEU A 50 7.88 5.77 0.20
C LEU A 50 7.27 7.01 -0.44
N ALA A 51 6.82 7.97 0.38
CA ALA A 51 6.24 9.23 -0.12
C ALA A 51 7.20 9.96 -1.06
N GLY A 52 8.50 9.95 -0.73
CA GLY A 52 9.53 10.57 -1.57
C GLY A 52 9.74 9.90 -2.91
N HIS A 53 9.33 8.64 -3.07
CA HIS A 53 9.48 7.91 -4.33
C HIS A 53 8.27 8.05 -5.26
N LEU A 54 7.12 8.46 -4.75
CA LEU A 54 5.89 8.58 -5.55
C LEU A 54 5.99 9.77 -6.50
N ALA A 55 5.77 9.53 -7.78
CA ALA A 55 5.83 10.59 -8.78
C ALA A 55 4.65 11.55 -8.62
N ALA A 56 4.91 12.86 -8.75
CA ALA A 56 3.88 13.89 -8.57
C ALA A 56 2.75 13.79 -9.60
N HIS A 57 3.02 13.23 -10.78
CA HIS A 57 2.02 13.07 -11.84
C HIS A 57 1.20 11.79 -11.73
N TRP A 58 1.45 10.96 -10.70
CA TRP A 58 0.64 9.76 -10.46
C TRP A 58 -0.62 10.12 -9.67
N ASP A 59 -1.77 10.02 -10.33
CA ASP A 59 -3.06 10.38 -9.72
C ASP A 59 -3.81 9.18 -9.12
N PHE A 60 -3.33 7.96 -9.35
CA PHE A 60 -4.09 6.75 -9.06
C PHE A 60 -3.29 5.72 -8.25
N ASN A 61 -2.63 6.14 -7.20
CA ASN A 61 -1.97 5.19 -6.30
C ASN A 61 -3.02 4.43 -5.48
N THR A 62 -2.79 3.14 -5.28
CA THR A 62 -3.72 2.24 -4.61
C THR A 62 -3.02 1.49 -3.49
N ILE A 63 -3.70 1.35 -2.36
CA ILE A 63 -3.21 0.54 -1.24
C ILE A 63 -3.95 -0.80 -1.25
N THR A 64 -3.21 -1.90 -1.16
CA THR A 64 -3.81 -3.22 -0.99
C THR A 64 -3.60 -3.74 0.43
N ALA A 65 -4.69 -4.19 1.05
CA ALA A 65 -4.67 -4.74 2.39
C ALA A 65 -4.48 -6.27 2.40
N ILE A 66 -4.37 -6.90 1.24
CA ILE A 66 -4.30 -8.37 1.13
C ILE A 66 -3.17 -8.97 1.98
N PRO A 67 -1.92 -8.50 1.90
CA PRO A 67 -0.85 -9.10 2.69
C PRO A 67 -1.11 -9.05 4.20
N GLY A 68 -1.51 -7.90 4.70
CA GLY A 68 -1.81 -7.73 6.13
C GLY A 68 -3.03 -8.54 6.57
N THR A 69 -4.06 -8.59 5.74
CA THR A 69 -5.26 -9.40 6.01
C THR A 69 -4.90 -10.87 6.12
N MET A 70 -4.10 -11.39 5.18
CA MET A 70 -3.67 -12.79 5.19
C MET A 70 -2.83 -13.11 6.43
N GLN A 71 -1.91 -12.24 6.80
CA GLN A 71 -1.09 -12.41 8.01
C GLN A 71 -1.97 -12.51 9.27
N ASN A 72 -2.99 -11.66 9.36
CA ASN A 72 -3.91 -11.67 10.51
C ASN A 72 -4.80 -12.91 10.53
N VAL A 73 -5.29 -13.35 9.38
CA VAL A 73 -6.10 -14.57 9.28
C VAL A 73 -5.29 -15.80 9.70
N TRP A 74 -4.03 -15.88 9.33
CA TRP A 74 -3.15 -16.99 9.72
C TRP A 74 -2.92 -17.06 11.23
N LYS A 75 -2.93 -15.91 11.92
CA LYS A 75 -2.77 -15.82 13.37
C LYS A 75 -4.07 -16.00 14.13
N ASN A 76 -5.19 -15.63 13.52
CA ASN A 76 -6.51 -15.63 14.14
C ASN A 76 -7.56 -15.98 13.07
N GLU A 77 -8.04 -17.21 13.10
CA GLU A 77 -9.01 -17.70 12.11
C GLU A 77 -10.34 -16.93 12.14
N ASN A 78 -10.63 -16.23 13.24
CA ASN A 78 -11.85 -15.43 13.39
C ASN A 78 -11.70 -13.99 12.89
N PHE A 79 -10.51 -13.60 12.45
CA PHE A 79 -10.25 -12.24 11.94
C PHE A 79 -11.08 -11.98 10.68
N GLY A 80 -11.86 -10.91 10.71
CA GLY A 80 -12.66 -10.50 9.53
C GLY A 80 -13.73 -9.50 9.92
N LEU A 81 -13.99 -8.55 9.01
CA LEU A 81 -15.02 -7.52 9.21
C LEU A 81 -16.43 -8.13 9.34
N ALA A 82 -16.66 -9.27 8.72
CA ALA A 82 -17.94 -9.98 8.76
C ALA A 82 -17.92 -11.22 9.66
N SER A 83 -16.89 -11.37 10.50
CA SER A 83 -16.76 -12.51 11.38
C SER A 83 -17.92 -12.57 12.39
N PRO A 84 -18.46 -13.77 12.69
CA PRO A 84 -19.44 -13.92 13.78
C PRO A 84 -18.82 -13.72 15.16
N ASP A 85 -17.49 -13.82 15.26
CA ASP A 85 -16.78 -13.62 16.53
C ASP A 85 -16.52 -12.13 16.77
N GLU A 86 -16.94 -11.61 17.92
CA GLU A 86 -16.81 -10.20 18.26
C GLU A 86 -15.36 -9.75 18.30
N GLY A 87 -14.47 -10.56 18.89
CA GLY A 87 -13.04 -10.25 18.95
C GLY A 87 -12.41 -10.22 17.56
N GLY A 88 -12.82 -11.13 16.68
CA GLY A 88 -12.35 -11.17 15.30
C GLY A 88 -12.78 -9.96 14.49
N ARG A 89 -14.01 -9.49 14.70
CA ARG A 89 -14.49 -8.26 14.06
C ARG A 89 -13.74 -7.03 14.57
N ALA A 90 -13.55 -6.94 15.90
CA ALA A 90 -12.83 -5.83 16.51
C ALA A 90 -11.38 -5.74 15.98
N ALA A 91 -10.71 -6.88 15.90
CA ALA A 91 -9.35 -6.93 15.35
C ALA A 91 -9.30 -6.45 13.89
N ALA A 92 -10.29 -6.84 13.08
CA ALA A 92 -10.36 -6.42 11.69
C ALA A 92 -10.65 -4.93 11.55
N LEU A 93 -11.50 -4.36 12.40
CA LEU A 93 -11.76 -2.92 12.44
C LEU A 93 -10.51 -2.14 12.83
N ASP A 94 -9.76 -2.62 13.83
CA ASP A 94 -8.52 -1.98 14.27
C ASP A 94 -7.49 -1.98 13.14
N PHE A 95 -7.34 -3.10 12.45
CA PHE A 95 -6.45 -3.22 11.31
C PHE A 95 -6.83 -2.25 10.19
N THR A 96 -8.11 -2.18 9.84
CA THR A 96 -8.62 -1.31 8.78
C THR A 96 -8.43 0.17 9.16
N SER A 97 -8.64 0.51 10.42
CA SER A 97 -8.43 1.88 10.93
C SER A 97 -6.95 2.27 10.86
N ALA A 98 -6.05 1.37 11.21
CA ALA A 98 -4.61 1.61 11.12
C ALA A 98 -4.17 1.82 9.67
N LEU A 99 -4.70 1.03 8.75
CA LEU A 99 -4.43 1.21 7.31
C LEU A 99 -4.92 2.57 6.83
N ARG A 100 -6.13 2.96 7.21
CA ARG A 100 -6.69 4.27 6.86
C ARG A 100 -5.79 5.40 7.35
N ASP A 101 -5.32 5.31 8.59
CA ASP A 101 -4.45 6.33 9.17
C ASP A 101 -3.10 6.40 8.44
N ALA A 102 -2.54 5.23 8.07
CA ALA A 102 -1.30 5.17 7.29
C ALA A 102 -1.48 5.80 5.90
N LEU A 103 -2.62 5.54 5.27
CA LEU A 103 -2.95 6.12 3.96
C LEU A 103 -3.08 7.65 4.06
N ALA A 104 -3.79 8.14 5.07
CA ALA A 104 -3.96 9.58 5.28
C ALA A 104 -2.60 10.26 5.49
N ALA A 105 -1.73 9.67 6.29
CA ALA A 105 -0.39 10.20 6.52
C ALA A 105 0.45 10.22 5.24
N LEU A 106 0.35 9.18 4.41
CA LEU A 106 1.04 9.12 3.13
C LEU A 106 0.55 10.23 2.19
N CYS A 107 -0.75 10.46 2.13
CA CYS A 107 -1.33 11.53 1.30
C CYS A 107 -0.82 12.90 1.73
N GLU A 108 -0.71 13.17 3.01
CA GLU A 108 -0.19 14.44 3.53
C GLU A 108 1.27 14.64 3.14
N ARG A 109 2.10 13.60 3.22
CA ARG A 109 3.53 13.68 2.91
C ARG A 109 3.80 13.77 1.41
N ALA A 110 3.01 13.10 0.60
CA ALA A 110 3.20 13.07 -0.84
C ALA A 110 2.59 14.29 -1.55
N GLY A 111 1.75 15.02 -0.86
CA GLY A 111 1.04 16.16 -1.44
C GLY A 111 -0.20 15.72 -2.17
#